data_99115920ddfb60f94f6b50ee3ec78a66
#
_entry.id   99115920ddfb60f94f6b50ee3ec78a66
#
_cell.length_a   1.000
_cell.length_b   1.000
_cell.length_c   1.000
_cell.angle_alpha   90.00
_cell.angle_beta   90.00
_cell.angle_gamma   90.00
#
_symmetry.space_group_name_H-M   'P 1'
#
loop_
_entity.id
_entity.type
_entity.pdbx_description
1 polymer ?
#
loop_
_entity_poly.entity_id
_entity_poly.type
_entity_poly.pdbx_seq_one_letter_code
_entity_poly.pdbx_strand_id
1 'polypeptide(L)'
;MRVCHYLELESALERSGIGTAADHQRLAVERANGDGIHASADVSDDTDDTDVELVTSPCDGRPWQIPARLARRTDPFVAYDVAHCNGIGPGSLALAGHARRTGRPLVLHAHVTREDFAESFRGSTLAAGPLGRYLRWFYSQADLVCCPSEYTKRVLESYPIDAPIETITNGVDLPSLEGFEAFRAPVREHYDLEGMVVFAVGNVFERKGVTTFCRLAQQTEFDFAWFGPYDRGPHASSTVRTWTKNPPENVTFTGWIDDKRGAFAAGDVFCFPTKVENQGISVLEAMACEKAVVLRDIPVFEEFYTDGVDCLKCSTLSEFRDALERLADDPALRRRLGERARETAEEHRLEVVGERLHEVYRRVRAKT
;
A
#
# COMPACT_ATOMS: atom_id res chain seq x y z
N MET A 1 -18.39 9.01 17.00
CA MET A 1 -18.81 7.90 16.11
C MET A 1 -17.81 6.75 16.24
N ARG A 2 -18.29 5.50 16.41
CA ARG A 2 -17.41 4.31 16.54
C ARG A 2 -17.33 3.51 15.24
N VAL A 3 -16.12 3.28 14.74
CA VAL A 3 -15.88 2.54 13.50
C VAL A 3 -15.12 1.25 13.82
N CYS A 4 -15.71 0.08 13.53
CA CYS A 4 -15.01 -1.19 13.62
C CYS A 4 -14.08 -1.34 12.42
N HIS A 5 -12.82 -0.93 12.60
CA HIS A 5 -11.77 -1.08 11.59
C HIS A 5 -11.16 -2.47 11.70
N TYR A 6 -11.32 -3.29 10.67
CA TYR A 6 -11.00 -4.72 10.70
C TYR A 6 -10.03 -5.13 9.59
N LEU A 7 -8.94 -5.74 10.01
CA LEU A 7 -8.01 -6.47 9.13
C LEU A 7 -7.81 -7.87 9.69
N GLU A 8 -8.11 -8.89 8.91
CA GLU A 8 -7.87 -10.28 9.31
C GLU A 8 -6.42 -10.69 9.07
N LEU A 9 -5.92 -11.60 9.94
CA LEU A 9 -4.53 -12.05 9.91
C LEU A 9 -3.52 -10.89 9.99
N GLU A 10 -3.85 -9.86 10.77
CA GLU A 10 -3.08 -8.62 10.92
C GLU A 10 -1.58 -8.90 11.07
N SER A 11 -1.18 -9.77 12.01
CA SER A 11 0.23 -10.14 12.22
C SER A 11 0.91 -10.82 11.02
N ALA A 12 0.13 -11.48 10.15
CA ALA A 12 0.67 -12.08 8.92
C ALA A 12 0.75 -11.07 7.77
N LEU A 13 -0.10 -10.03 7.81
CA LEU A 13 -0.15 -8.98 6.80
C LEU A 13 0.67 -7.74 7.16
N GLU A 14 1.16 -7.61 8.39
CA GLU A 14 1.99 -6.51 8.89
C GLU A 14 3.16 -6.17 7.93
N ARG A 15 3.75 -7.19 7.32
CA ARG A 15 4.85 -7.06 6.34
C ARG A 15 4.35 -7.00 4.89
N SER A 16 3.18 -6.44 4.66
CA SER A 16 2.57 -6.35 3.33
C SER A 16 2.01 -4.96 3.06
N GLY A 17 1.80 -4.64 1.78
CA GLY A 17 1.17 -3.38 1.40
C GLY A 17 -0.26 -3.20 1.93
N ILE A 18 -0.99 -4.31 2.17
CA ILE A 18 -2.34 -4.28 2.76
C ILE A 18 -2.26 -3.89 4.24
N GLY A 19 -1.31 -4.48 4.99
CA GLY A 19 -1.07 -4.12 6.38
C GLY A 19 -0.68 -2.65 6.50
N THR A 20 0.30 -2.20 5.72
CA THR A 20 0.71 -0.79 5.68
C THR A 20 -0.47 0.14 5.36
N ALA A 21 -1.30 -0.20 4.38
CA ALA A 21 -2.47 0.62 4.03
C ALA A 21 -3.50 0.69 5.18
N ALA A 22 -3.76 -0.43 5.87
CA ALA A 22 -4.65 -0.46 7.03
C ALA A 22 -4.08 0.37 8.22
N ASP A 23 -2.77 0.32 8.44
CA ASP A 23 -2.09 1.14 9.45
C ASP A 23 -2.15 2.62 9.10
N HIS A 24 -1.92 2.97 7.84
CA HIS A 24 -2.08 4.34 7.34
C HIS A 24 -3.49 4.86 7.57
N GLN A 25 -4.53 4.06 7.34
CA GLN A 25 -5.92 4.46 7.61
C GLN A 25 -6.15 4.74 9.10
N ARG A 26 -5.60 3.90 9.99
CA ARG A 26 -5.71 4.12 11.45
C ARG A 26 -5.03 5.42 11.86
N LEU A 27 -3.77 5.60 11.48
CA LEU A 27 -3.01 6.81 11.78
C LEU A 27 -3.67 8.06 11.17
N ALA A 28 -4.20 7.96 9.96
CA ALA A 28 -4.88 9.05 9.28
C ALA A 28 -6.12 9.53 10.06
N VAL A 29 -6.96 8.59 10.52
CA VAL A 29 -8.14 8.90 11.34
C VAL A 29 -7.74 9.50 12.70
N GLU A 30 -6.70 8.97 13.35
CA GLU A 30 -6.20 9.50 14.62
C GLU A 30 -5.68 10.94 14.49
N ARG A 31 -4.95 11.25 13.41
CA ARG A 31 -4.47 12.61 13.14
C ARG A 31 -5.60 13.57 12.83
N ALA A 32 -6.57 13.18 12.03
CA ALA A 32 -7.71 14.01 11.70
C ALA A 32 -8.58 14.35 12.95
N ASN A 33 -8.60 13.48 13.97
CA ASN A 33 -9.22 13.80 15.25
C ASN A 33 -8.40 14.85 16.03
N GLY A 34 -7.06 14.80 15.97
CA GLY A 34 -6.17 15.73 16.68
C GLY A 34 -6.19 17.14 16.10
N ASP A 35 -6.24 17.27 14.78
CA ASP A 35 -6.23 18.57 14.09
C ASP A 35 -7.54 19.35 14.25
N GLY A 36 -8.66 18.67 14.53
CA GLY A 36 -9.96 19.28 14.83
C GLY A 36 -9.99 20.11 16.13
N ILE A 37 -9.04 19.87 17.04
CA ILE A 37 -8.95 20.59 18.34
C ILE A 37 -8.31 21.99 18.18
N HIS A 38 -7.58 22.24 17.10
CA HIS A 38 -6.85 23.52 16.91
C HIS A 38 -7.54 24.53 15.98
N ALA A 39 -8.63 24.18 15.31
CA ALA A 39 -9.30 25.05 14.33
C ALA A 39 -10.48 25.87 14.88
N SER A 40 -10.91 25.70 16.15
CA SER A 40 -11.99 26.49 16.74
C SER A 40 -11.74 26.86 18.17
N ALA A 41 -11.04 27.97 18.36
CA ALA A 41 -11.03 28.72 19.65
C ALA A 41 -12.23 29.65 19.71
N ASP A 42 -13.44 29.13 19.50
CA ASP A 42 -14.66 29.84 19.91
C ASP A 42 -15.70 28.84 20.41
N VAL A 43 -16.05 29.03 21.66
CA VAL A 43 -16.88 28.21 22.51
C VAL A 43 -18.31 28.15 22.02
N SER A 44 -18.82 26.98 21.68
CA SER A 44 -20.20 26.61 21.96
C SER A 44 -20.23 25.17 22.46
N ASP A 45 -20.87 25.01 23.63
CA ASP A 45 -21.04 23.78 24.42
C ASP A 45 -22.06 22.85 23.74
N ASP A 46 -21.72 22.40 22.51
CA ASP A 46 -22.34 21.29 21.84
C ASP A 46 -21.22 20.29 21.59
N THR A 47 -21.29 19.14 22.25
CA THR A 47 -20.38 17.99 22.00
C THR A 47 -20.59 17.54 20.54
N ASP A 48 -19.87 18.19 19.64
CA ASP A 48 -19.92 17.93 18.22
C ASP A 48 -19.41 16.49 18.02
N ASP A 49 -20.31 15.60 17.57
CA ASP A 49 -20.10 14.17 17.27
C ASP A 49 -19.15 14.01 16.04
N THR A 50 -18.09 14.84 16.00
CA THR A 50 -17.15 14.91 14.87
C THR A 50 -16.07 13.86 14.94
N ASP A 51 -15.70 13.41 16.14
CA ASP A 51 -14.60 12.48 16.36
C ASP A 51 -14.97 11.04 15.94
N VAL A 52 -14.01 10.37 15.29
CA VAL A 52 -14.10 8.97 14.90
C VAL A 52 -13.26 8.12 15.84
N GLU A 53 -13.90 7.33 16.68
CA GLU A 53 -13.23 6.32 17.52
C GLU A 53 -13.06 5.03 16.71
N LEU A 54 -11.83 4.64 16.40
CA LEU A 54 -11.56 3.34 15.83
C LEU A 54 -11.60 2.27 16.92
N VAL A 55 -12.41 1.24 16.72
CA VAL A 55 -12.51 0.10 17.62
C VAL A 55 -12.08 -1.17 16.93
N THR A 56 -11.34 -2.02 17.66
CA THR A 56 -10.90 -3.33 17.16
C THR A 56 -11.86 -4.41 17.65
N SER A 57 -12.05 -5.44 16.83
CA SER A 57 -12.81 -6.63 17.24
C SER A 57 -11.99 -7.49 18.21
N PRO A 58 -12.61 -8.13 19.24
CA PRO A 58 -11.93 -9.12 20.06
C PRO A 58 -11.39 -10.32 19.27
N CYS A 59 -11.87 -10.50 18.03
CA CYS A 59 -11.40 -11.52 17.10
C CYS A 59 -10.50 -10.94 16.00
N ASP A 60 -10.08 -9.70 16.16
CA ASP A 60 -9.25 -9.02 15.19
C ASP A 60 -7.96 -9.81 14.92
N GLY A 61 -7.62 -9.96 13.66
CA GLY A 61 -6.52 -10.79 13.22
C GLY A 61 -6.70 -12.32 13.40
N ARG A 62 -7.76 -12.79 14.08
CA ARG A 62 -7.97 -14.21 14.43
C ARG A 62 -9.36 -14.73 14.05
N PRO A 63 -9.70 -14.82 12.77
CA PRO A 63 -11.06 -15.15 12.30
C PRO A 63 -11.56 -16.52 12.79
N TRP A 64 -10.68 -17.47 13.11
CA TRP A 64 -11.04 -18.78 13.69
C TRP A 64 -11.65 -18.70 15.10
N GLN A 65 -11.51 -17.58 15.81
CA GLN A 65 -12.16 -17.39 17.12
C GLN A 65 -13.64 -17.02 17.00
N ILE A 66 -14.10 -16.56 15.84
CA ILE A 66 -15.48 -16.13 15.61
C ILE A 66 -16.48 -17.26 15.88
N PRO A 67 -16.30 -18.48 15.31
CA PRO A 67 -17.24 -19.59 15.59
C PRO A 67 -17.31 -19.95 17.07
N ALA A 68 -16.18 -19.95 17.79
CA ALA A 68 -16.14 -20.27 19.20
C ALA A 68 -16.89 -19.21 20.04
N ARG A 69 -16.81 -17.93 19.72
CA ARG A 69 -17.56 -16.87 20.40
C ARG A 69 -19.06 -16.97 20.12
N LEU A 70 -19.44 -17.19 18.86
CA LEU A 70 -20.84 -17.39 18.46
C LEU A 70 -21.46 -18.61 19.20
N ALA A 71 -20.71 -19.72 19.31
CA ALA A 71 -21.15 -20.91 20.05
C ALA A 71 -21.38 -20.61 21.54
N ARG A 72 -20.61 -19.69 22.13
CA ARG A 72 -20.76 -19.21 23.51
C ARG A 72 -21.81 -18.11 23.66
N ARG A 73 -22.53 -17.76 22.60
CA ARG A 73 -23.47 -16.63 22.55
C ARG A 73 -22.84 -15.29 22.95
N THR A 74 -21.53 -15.14 22.70
CA THR A 74 -20.79 -13.88 22.89
C THR A 74 -20.64 -13.22 21.53
N ASP A 75 -20.94 -11.92 21.45
CA ASP A 75 -20.73 -11.17 20.22
C ASP A 75 -19.23 -11.19 19.84
N PRO A 76 -18.87 -11.63 18.64
CA PRO A 76 -17.49 -11.60 18.18
C PRO A 76 -17.00 -10.17 17.85
N PHE A 77 -17.90 -9.22 17.73
CA PHE A 77 -17.58 -7.82 17.41
C PHE A 77 -17.98 -6.91 18.56
N VAL A 78 -17.18 -5.85 18.77
CA VAL A 78 -17.54 -4.76 19.68
C VAL A 78 -18.70 -3.95 19.12
N ALA A 79 -19.37 -3.16 19.95
CA ALA A 79 -20.39 -2.24 19.47
C ALA A 79 -19.73 -1.17 18.59
N TYR A 80 -20.29 -0.94 17.40
CA TYR A 80 -19.82 0.02 16.41
C TYR A 80 -21.00 0.69 15.70
N ASP A 81 -20.78 1.82 15.09
CA ASP A 81 -21.73 2.53 14.22
C ASP A 81 -21.50 2.16 12.75
N VAL A 82 -20.25 2.01 12.33
CA VAL A 82 -19.82 1.68 10.97
C VAL A 82 -18.84 0.51 11.00
N ALA A 83 -18.99 -0.46 10.11
CA ALA A 83 -18.00 -1.50 9.86
C ALA A 83 -17.10 -1.09 8.68
N HIS A 84 -15.76 -1.18 8.85
CA HIS A 84 -14.78 -0.96 7.79
C HIS A 84 -13.85 -2.17 7.70
N CYS A 85 -13.91 -2.92 6.60
CA CYS A 85 -13.09 -4.11 6.37
C CYS A 85 -11.98 -3.83 5.36
N ASN A 86 -10.76 -4.22 5.71
CA ASN A 86 -9.57 -4.16 4.86
C ASN A 86 -9.15 -5.53 4.29
N GLY A 87 -9.84 -6.60 4.65
CA GLY A 87 -9.59 -7.95 4.18
C GLY A 87 -10.73 -8.51 3.32
N ILE A 88 -10.50 -9.70 2.77
CA ILE A 88 -11.46 -10.41 1.92
C ILE A 88 -11.73 -11.86 2.39
N GLY A 89 -11.26 -12.24 3.56
CA GLY A 89 -11.34 -13.60 4.08
C GLY A 89 -12.53 -13.85 5.01
N PRO A 90 -12.50 -14.96 5.77
CA PRO A 90 -13.63 -15.39 6.59
C PRO A 90 -14.03 -14.41 7.70
N GLY A 91 -13.07 -13.66 8.25
CA GLY A 91 -13.36 -12.66 9.28
C GLY A 91 -14.10 -11.47 8.71
N SER A 92 -13.66 -10.97 7.56
CA SER A 92 -14.33 -9.89 6.82
C SER A 92 -15.75 -10.29 6.40
N LEU A 93 -15.94 -11.55 5.96
CA LEU A 93 -17.27 -12.10 5.68
C LEU A 93 -18.17 -12.13 6.92
N ALA A 94 -17.62 -12.52 8.05
CA ALA A 94 -18.37 -12.57 9.30
C ALA A 94 -18.77 -11.16 9.77
N LEU A 95 -17.89 -10.16 9.65
CA LEU A 95 -18.22 -8.76 9.95
C LEU A 95 -19.25 -8.19 8.99
N ALA A 96 -19.12 -8.44 7.68
CA ALA A 96 -20.12 -8.05 6.69
C ALA A 96 -21.51 -8.66 7.00
N GLY A 97 -21.56 -9.95 7.33
CA GLY A 97 -22.79 -10.61 7.75
C GLY A 97 -23.36 -10.08 9.07
N HIS A 98 -22.52 -9.65 10.01
CA HIS A 98 -22.94 -9.00 11.25
C HIS A 98 -23.50 -7.60 10.99
N ALA A 99 -22.80 -6.77 10.23
CA ALA A 99 -23.24 -5.43 9.85
C ALA A 99 -24.64 -5.48 9.21
N ARG A 100 -24.84 -6.38 8.23
CA ARG A 100 -26.13 -6.56 7.56
C ARG A 100 -27.26 -6.98 8.53
N ARG A 101 -26.97 -7.91 9.48
CA ARG A 101 -27.99 -8.36 10.45
C ARG A 101 -28.37 -7.28 11.47
N THR A 102 -27.44 -6.40 11.79
CA THR A 102 -27.62 -5.33 12.77
C THR A 102 -28.06 -4.01 12.15
N GLY A 103 -28.21 -3.96 10.82
CA GLY A 103 -28.56 -2.72 10.09
C GLY A 103 -27.47 -1.64 10.19
N ARG A 104 -26.18 -2.05 10.34
CA ARG A 104 -25.05 -1.11 10.39
C ARG A 104 -24.42 -0.98 9.00
N PRO A 105 -24.02 0.23 8.59
CA PRO A 105 -23.35 0.42 7.31
C PRO A 105 -22.00 -0.29 7.26
N LEU A 106 -21.69 -0.81 6.06
CA LEU A 106 -20.48 -1.56 5.74
C LEU A 106 -19.66 -0.83 4.67
N VAL A 107 -18.44 -0.45 5.01
CA VAL A 107 -17.41 0.03 4.08
C VAL A 107 -16.44 -1.12 3.83
N LEU A 108 -16.15 -1.43 2.57
CA LEU A 108 -15.11 -2.38 2.18
C LEU A 108 -13.98 -1.65 1.47
N HIS A 109 -12.75 -1.85 1.91
CA HIS A 109 -11.58 -1.30 1.22
C HIS A 109 -10.97 -2.35 0.27
N ALA A 110 -10.98 -2.05 -1.02
CA ALA A 110 -10.54 -2.97 -2.06
C ALA A 110 -9.01 -2.86 -2.27
N HIS A 111 -8.25 -3.56 -1.44
CA HIS A 111 -6.79 -3.71 -1.60
C HIS A 111 -6.40 -4.78 -2.63
N VAL A 112 -7.33 -5.66 -2.98
CA VAL A 112 -7.08 -6.81 -3.86
C VAL A 112 -7.98 -6.73 -5.07
N THR A 113 -7.38 -6.77 -6.26
CA THR A 113 -8.06 -6.99 -7.53
C THR A 113 -7.64 -8.34 -8.12
N ARG A 114 -8.39 -8.84 -9.08
CA ARG A 114 -8.01 -10.07 -9.81
C ARG A 114 -6.68 -9.89 -10.53
N GLU A 115 -6.46 -8.70 -11.07
CA GLU A 115 -5.30 -8.31 -11.87
C GLU A 115 -4.04 -8.24 -11.00
N ASP A 116 -4.12 -7.62 -9.81
CA ASP A 116 -3.02 -7.53 -8.87
C ASP A 116 -2.67 -8.89 -8.23
N PHE A 117 -3.67 -9.76 -8.05
CA PHE A 117 -3.46 -11.10 -7.51
C PHE A 117 -2.74 -12.04 -8.49
N ALA A 118 -2.95 -11.86 -9.79
CA ALA A 118 -2.27 -12.63 -10.81
C ALA A 118 -0.75 -12.40 -10.76
N GLU A 119 0.05 -13.44 -11.05
CA GLU A 119 1.53 -13.40 -11.04
C GLU A 119 2.18 -13.04 -9.67
N SER A 120 1.42 -12.99 -8.57
CA SER A 120 1.98 -12.72 -7.25
C SER A 120 2.72 -13.94 -6.67
N PHE A 121 2.17 -15.13 -6.87
CA PHE A 121 2.77 -16.39 -6.41
C PHE A 121 2.39 -17.57 -7.30
N ARG A 122 2.98 -18.73 -7.03
CA ARG A 122 2.74 -19.93 -7.84
C ARG A 122 1.27 -20.34 -7.82
N GLY A 123 0.63 -20.37 -8.99
CA GLY A 123 -0.78 -20.76 -9.16
C GLY A 123 -1.79 -19.61 -8.98
N SER A 124 -1.36 -18.41 -8.62
CA SER A 124 -2.26 -17.24 -8.47
C SER A 124 -3.01 -16.91 -9.75
N THR A 125 -2.38 -17.03 -10.92
CA THR A 125 -3.01 -16.80 -12.22
C THR A 125 -4.19 -17.76 -12.46
N LEU A 126 -4.08 -19.03 -12.07
CA LEU A 126 -5.18 -20.00 -12.18
C LEU A 126 -6.33 -19.68 -11.19
N ALA A 127 -5.98 -19.21 -10.02
CA ALA A 127 -6.94 -18.85 -8.97
C ALA A 127 -7.63 -17.48 -9.24
N ALA A 128 -7.08 -16.64 -10.11
CA ALA A 128 -7.59 -15.29 -10.36
C ALA A 128 -9.04 -15.27 -10.89
N GLY A 129 -9.46 -16.25 -11.71
CA GLY A 129 -10.83 -16.34 -12.22
C GLY A 129 -11.88 -16.60 -11.12
N PRO A 130 -11.76 -17.65 -10.31
CA PRO A 130 -12.59 -17.87 -9.13
C PRO A 130 -12.56 -16.70 -8.13
N LEU A 131 -11.38 -16.12 -7.89
CA LEU A 131 -11.24 -14.94 -7.03
C LEU A 131 -12.05 -13.76 -7.55
N GLY A 132 -11.97 -13.46 -8.84
CA GLY A 132 -12.73 -12.35 -9.44
C GLY A 132 -14.24 -12.48 -9.24
N ARG A 133 -14.79 -13.73 -9.32
CA ARG A 133 -16.21 -13.99 -9.00
C ARG A 133 -16.53 -13.77 -7.53
N TYR A 134 -15.64 -14.19 -6.63
CA TYR A 134 -15.79 -13.97 -5.21
C TYR A 134 -15.71 -12.49 -4.86
N LEU A 135 -14.73 -11.73 -5.38
CA LEU A 135 -14.58 -10.30 -5.14
C LEU A 135 -15.80 -9.50 -5.58
N ARG A 136 -16.33 -9.81 -6.78
CA ARG A 136 -17.58 -9.19 -7.26
C ARG A 136 -18.72 -9.38 -6.27
N TRP A 137 -18.96 -10.62 -5.83
CA TRP A 137 -20.02 -10.91 -4.86
C TRP A 137 -19.77 -10.24 -3.52
N PHE A 138 -18.51 -10.29 -3.02
CA PHE A 138 -18.17 -9.74 -1.72
C PHE A 138 -18.27 -8.22 -1.69
N TYR A 139 -17.69 -7.53 -2.68
CA TYR A 139 -17.76 -6.07 -2.74
C TYR A 139 -19.19 -5.55 -2.96
N SER A 140 -20.06 -6.31 -3.62
CA SER A 140 -21.49 -5.97 -3.73
C SER A 140 -22.28 -6.07 -2.41
N GLN A 141 -21.66 -6.56 -1.32
CA GLN A 141 -22.29 -6.56 0.01
C GLN A 141 -22.14 -5.22 0.74
N ALA A 142 -21.28 -4.31 0.27
CA ALA A 142 -20.98 -3.05 0.91
C ALA A 142 -22.06 -1.98 0.63
N ASP A 143 -22.18 -1.03 1.56
CA ASP A 143 -22.87 0.24 1.32
C ASP A 143 -21.97 1.22 0.56
N LEU A 144 -20.64 1.04 0.67
CA LEU A 144 -19.62 1.75 -0.08
C LEU A 144 -18.35 0.90 -0.21
N VAL A 145 -17.77 0.86 -1.39
CA VAL A 145 -16.43 0.32 -1.64
C VAL A 145 -15.43 1.47 -1.78
N CYS A 146 -14.35 1.45 -0.98
CA CYS A 146 -13.21 2.34 -1.15
C CYS A 146 -12.10 1.63 -1.92
N CYS A 147 -11.31 2.35 -2.70
CA CYS A 147 -10.14 1.83 -3.41
C CYS A 147 -9.08 2.94 -3.58
N PRO A 148 -7.80 2.59 -3.80
CA PRO A 148 -6.71 3.57 -3.66
C PRO A 148 -6.51 4.50 -4.87
N SER A 149 -7.15 4.24 -6.03
CA SER A 149 -6.94 5.00 -7.26
C SER A 149 -8.14 4.96 -8.20
N GLU A 150 -8.28 5.94 -9.07
CA GLU A 150 -9.29 5.94 -10.13
C GLU A 150 -9.05 4.79 -11.13
N TYR A 151 -7.78 4.40 -11.32
CA TYR A 151 -7.46 3.20 -12.09
C TYR A 151 -8.09 1.95 -11.44
N THR A 152 -7.88 1.74 -10.14
CA THR A 152 -8.46 0.61 -9.41
C THR A 152 -9.99 0.67 -9.44
N LYS A 153 -10.59 1.85 -9.30
CA LYS A 153 -12.03 2.05 -9.43
C LYS A 153 -12.54 1.58 -10.80
N ARG A 154 -11.91 2.00 -11.90
CA ARG A 154 -12.28 1.52 -13.26
C ARG A 154 -12.16 0.00 -13.40
N VAL A 155 -11.15 -0.62 -12.78
CA VAL A 155 -11.02 -2.08 -12.74
C VAL A 155 -12.19 -2.71 -11.99
N LEU A 156 -12.55 -2.20 -10.81
CA LEU A 156 -13.66 -2.70 -10.00
C LEU A 156 -15.04 -2.48 -10.67
N GLU A 157 -15.24 -1.36 -11.35
CA GLU A 157 -16.44 -1.10 -12.14
C GLU A 157 -16.66 -2.13 -13.27
N SER A 158 -15.56 -2.72 -13.78
CA SER A 158 -15.64 -3.83 -14.74
C SER A 158 -16.16 -5.14 -14.15
N TYR A 159 -16.23 -5.26 -12.80
CA TYR A 159 -16.67 -6.47 -12.09
C TYR A 159 -18.20 -6.54 -11.89
N PRO A 160 -19.03 -5.75 -12.48
CA PRO A 160 -20.39 -5.37 -12.08
C PRO A 160 -20.65 -5.52 -10.56
N ILE A 161 -20.09 -4.59 -9.80
CA ILE A 161 -20.33 -4.43 -8.37
C ILE A 161 -21.55 -3.53 -8.19
N ASP A 162 -22.48 -3.92 -7.33
CA ASP A 162 -23.73 -3.15 -7.12
C ASP A 162 -23.52 -1.96 -6.16
N ALA A 163 -22.50 -1.99 -5.32
CA ALA A 163 -22.17 -0.90 -4.39
C ALA A 163 -21.48 0.28 -5.10
N PRO A 164 -21.70 1.53 -4.64
CA PRO A 164 -20.92 2.67 -5.10
C PRO A 164 -19.45 2.50 -4.77
N ILE A 165 -18.56 2.99 -5.64
CA ILE A 165 -17.10 2.89 -5.51
C ILE A 165 -16.51 4.30 -5.44
N GLU A 166 -15.67 4.56 -4.43
CA GLU A 166 -14.97 5.82 -4.25
C GLU A 166 -13.48 5.62 -4.06
N THR A 167 -12.70 6.60 -4.51
CA THR A 167 -11.26 6.59 -4.37
C THR A 167 -10.83 7.30 -3.09
N ILE A 168 -9.99 6.61 -2.32
CA ILE A 168 -9.26 7.15 -1.17
C ILE A 168 -7.84 6.61 -1.25
N THR A 169 -6.88 7.48 -1.48
CA THR A 169 -5.45 7.12 -1.52
C THR A 169 -5.02 6.41 -0.24
N ASN A 170 -4.07 5.47 -0.35
CA ASN A 170 -3.47 4.86 0.84
C ASN A 170 -2.59 5.86 1.64
N GLY A 171 -2.22 6.96 1.00
CA GLY A 171 -1.40 7.99 1.58
C GLY A 171 0.04 7.59 1.90
N VAL A 172 0.76 8.53 2.49
CA VAL A 172 2.12 8.33 3.00
C VAL A 172 2.28 8.97 4.37
N ASP A 173 2.91 8.24 5.27
CA ASP A 173 3.23 8.70 6.62
C ASP A 173 4.57 9.46 6.60
N LEU A 174 4.50 10.77 6.30
CA LEU A 174 5.68 11.64 6.21
C LEU A 174 6.52 11.64 7.49
N PRO A 175 5.93 11.82 8.70
CA PRO A 175 6.71 11.79 9.95
C PRO A 175 7.47 10.49 10.19
N SER A 176 6.94 9.33 9.75
CA SER A 176 7.62 8.04 9.92
C SER A 176 8.92 7.92 9.12
N LEU A 177 9.15 8.82 8.18
CA LEU A 177 10.34 8.85 7.30
C LEU A 177 11.34 9.94 7.71
N GLU A 178 11.02 10.79 8.67
CA GLU A 178 11.92 11.85 9.13
C GLU A 178 13.25 11.30 9.66
N GLY A 179 14.34 12.01 9.35
CA GLY A 179 15.69 11.65 9.78
C GLY A 179 16.24 10.38 9.13
N PHE A 180 15.67 9.94 8.00
CA PHE A 180 16.12 8.75 7.28
C PHE A 180 17.59 8.82 6.88
N GLU A 181 18.14 10.01 6.61
CA GLU A 181 19.52 10.21 6.15
C GLU A 181 20.56 9.64 7.13
N ALA A 182 20.23 9.62 8.43
CA ALA A 182 21.12 9.08 9.45
C ALA A 182 21.42 7.58 9.27
N PHE A 183 20.58 6.85 8.55
CA PHE A 183 20.72 5.43 8.28
C PHE A 183 21.63 5.12 7.07
N ARG A 184 22.03 6.14 6.27
CA ARG A 184 22.74 5.91 5.01
C ARG A 184 24.05 5.14 5.19
N ALA A 185 24.94 5.65 6.01
CA ALA A 185 26.27 5.04 6.19
C ALA A 185 26.17 3.64 6.82
N PRO A 186 25.44 3.42 7.93
CA PRO A 186 25.32 2.10 8.54
C PRO A 186 24.72 1.04 7.61
N VAL A 187 23.68 1.39 6.83
CA VAL A 187 23.01 0.43 5.94
C VAL A 187 23.88 0.11 4.73
N ARG A 188 24.55 1.10 4.15
CA ARG A 188 25.48 0.87 3.04
C ARG A 188 26.66 0.00 3.45
N GLU A 189 27.26 0.24 4.62
CA GLU A 189 28.31 -0.60 5.18
C GLU A 189 27.83 -2.03 5.42
N HIS A 190 26.63 -2.19 5.98
CA HIS A 190 26.07 -3.51 6.28
C HIS A 190 25.85 -4.38 5.04
N TYR A 191 25.43 -3.77 3.92
CA TYR A 191 25.12 -4.47 2.68
C TYR A 191 26.20 -4.33 1.59
N ASP A 192 27.34 -3.72 1.91
CA ASP A 192 28.46 -3.50 0.99
C ASP A 192 28.03 -2.77 -0.30
N LEU A 193 27.29 -1.65 -0.12
CA LEU A 193 26.75 -0.86 -1.22
C LEU A 193 27.61 0.37 -1.50
N GLU A 194 28.12 0.48 -2.72
CA GLU A 194 29.01 1.55 -3.15
C GLU A 194 28.43 2.38 -4.31
N GLY A 195 29.04 3.51 -4.61
CA GLY A 195 28.70 4.35 -5.74
C GLY A 195 27.22 4.78 -5.78
N MET A 196 26.61 4.74 -6.96
CA MET A 196 25.17 4.97 -7.14
C MET A 196 24.39 3.68 -6.88
N VAL A 197 23.49 3.71 -5.89
CA VAL A 197 22.65 2.59 -5.51
C VAL A 197 21.25 2.75 -6.09
N VAL A 198 20.87 1.85 -6.99
CA VAL A 198 19.51 1.69 -7.51
C VAL A 198 18.75 0.76 -6.59
N PHE A 199 17.61 1.18 -6.08
CA PHE A 199 16.89 0.37 -5.10
C PHE A 199 15.40 0.23 -5.37
N ALA A 200 14.83 -0.84 -4.80
CA ALA A 200 13.39 -1.08 -4.76
C ALA A 200 12.96 -1.49 -3.33
N VAL A 201 11.72 -1.20 -2.96
CA VAL A 201 11.13 -1.55 -1.65
C VAL A 201 9.82 -2.31 -1.85
N GLY A 202 9.68 -3.43 -1.15
CA GLY A 202 8.47 -4.26 -1.15
C GLY A 202 8.73 -5.74 -1.37
N ASN A 203 7.69 -6.56 -1.31
CA ASN A 203 7.78 -8.00 -1.54
C ASN A 203 8.36 -8.30 -2.92
N VAL A 204 9.31 -9.23 -2.99
CA VAL A 204 9.92 -9.65 -4.25
C VAL A 204 8.95 -10.56 -4.99
N PHE A 205 8.21 -9.99 -5.95
CA PHE A 205 7.29 -10.72 -6.82
C PHE A 205 7.63 -10.53 -8.30
N GLU A 206 7.21 -11.47 -9.14
CA GLU A 206 7.37 -11.35 -10.59
C GLU A 206 6.65 -10.11 -11.13
N ARG A 207 5.40 -9.86 -10.68
CA ARG A 207 4.64 -8.68 -11.07
C ARG A 207 5.28 -7.36 -10.64
N LYS A 208 6.08 -7.37 -9.57
CA LYS A 208 6.86 -6.20 -9.10
C LYS A 208 8.10 -5.91 -9.98
N GLY A 209 8.36 -6.78 -10.96
CA GLY A 209 9.39 -6.57 -11.96
C GLY A 209 10.78 -7.01 -11.57
N VAL A 210 10.92 -8.02 -10.67
CA VAL A 210 12.23 -8.54 -10.25
C VAL A 210 13.11 -8.95 -11.44
N THR A 211 12.52 -9.50 -12.50
CA THR A 211 13.27 -9.84 -13.72
C THR A 211 13.83 -8.60 -14.41
N THR A 212 13.05 -7.53 -14.54
CA THR A 212 13.53 -6.28 -15.12
C THR A 212 14.65 -5.70 -14.27
N PHE A 213 14.47 -5.65 -12.95
CA PHE A 213 15.45 -5.15 -11.98
C PHE A 213 16.79 -5.88 -12.09
N CYS A 214 16.80 -7.21 -12.05
CA CYS A 214 18.02 -8.00 -12.18
C CYS A 214 18.67 -7.89 -13.58
N ARG A 215 17.88 -7.76 -14.66
CA ARG A 215 18.43 -7.55 -16.00
C ARG A 215 19.05 -6.16 -16.18
N LEU A 216 18.54 -5.14 -15.50
CA LEU A 216 19.15 -3.81 -15.45
C LEU A 216 20.51 -3.88 -14.77
N ALA A 217 20.58 -4.57 -13.63
CA ALA A 217 21.84 -4.78 -12.92
C ALA A 217 22.90 -5.47 -13.79
N GLN A 218 22.52 -6.45 -14.62
CA GLN A 218 23.44 -7.12 -15.55
C GLN A 218 23.94 -6.22 -16.70
N GLN A 219 23.32 -5.05 -16.91
CA GLN A 219 23.63 -4.15 -18.03
C GLN A 219 24.24 -2.83 -17.58
N THR A 220 24.45 -2.64 -16.27
CA THR A 220 25.00 -1.42 -15.67
C THR A 220 26.02 -1.76 -14.60
N GLU A 221 26.87 -0.81 -14.25
CA GLU A 221 27.88 -0.95 -13.21
C GLU A 221 27.39 -0.46 -11.83
N PHE A 222 26.09 -0.13 -11.67
CA PHE A 222 25.53 0.34 -10.41
C PHE A 222 25.27 -0.81 -9.45
N ASP A 223 25.28 -0.52 -8.15
CA ASP A 223 24.77 -1.44 -7.15
C ASP A 223 23.25 -1.40 -7.11
N PHE A 224 22.64 -2.57 -6.99
CA PHE A 224 21.20 -2.77 -6.90
C PHE A 224 20.82 -3.41 -5.56
N ALA A 225 19.89 -2.78 -4.84
CA ALA A 225 19.39 -3.31 -3.57
C ALA A 225 17.88 -3.46 -3.58
N TRP A 226 17.37 -4.66 -3.33
CA TRP A 226 15.94 -4.86 -3.15
C TRP A 226 15.63 -5.11 -1.68
N PHE A 227 14.99 -4.13 -1.04
CA PHE A 227 14.59 -4.18 0.36
C PHE A 227 13.17 -4.75 0.48
N GLY A 228 13.04 -5.89 1.11
CA GLY A 228 11.74 -6.51 1.36
C GLY A 228 11.77 -8.04 1.33
N PRO A 229 10.74 -8.66 1.90
CA PRO A 229 10.70 -10.11 2.05
C PRO A 229 10.56 -10.83 0.70
N TYR A 230 11.15 -12.01 0.65
CA TYR A 230 11.01 -12.94 -0.47
C TYR A 230 10.91 -14.38 0.03
N ASP A 231 10.18 -15.18 -0.73
CA ASP A 231 10.03 -16.62 -0.47
C ASP A 231 10.92 -17.43 -1.42
N ARG A 232 11.69 -18.37 -0.86
CA ARG A 232 12.45 -19.38 -1.61
C ARG A 232 11.77 -20.74 -1.62
N GLY A 233 10.65 -20.87 -0.91
CA GLY A 233 9.88 -22.08 -0.76
C GLY A 233 9.04 -22.44 -1.99
N PRO A 234 8.21 -23.48 -1.86
CA PRO A 234 7.42 -24.01 -2.98
C PRO A 234 6.32 -23.06 -3.46
N HIS A 235 5.94 -22.05 -2.67
CA HIS A 235 4.93 -21.05 -3.02
C HIS A 235 5.47 -19.91 -3.87
N ALA A 236 6.78 -19.65 -3.84
CA ALA A 236 7.41 -18.66 -4.70
C ALA A 236 7.32 -19.06 -6.18
N SER A 237 7.18 -18.07 -7.06
CA SER A 237 7.29 -18.31 -8.50
C SER A 237 8.69 -18.85 -8.85
N SER A 238 8.80 -19.58 -9.96
CA SER A 238 10.09 -20.08 -10.43
C SER A 238 11.08 -18.95 -10.69
N THR A 239 10.60 -17.83 -11.21
CA THR A 239 11.37 -16.62 -11.52
C THR A 239 11.96 -16.00 -10.25
N VAL A 240 11.15 -15.78 -9.21
CA VAL A 240 11.63 -15.24 -7.94
C VAL A 240 12.70 -16.15 -7.34
N ARG A 241 12.48 -17.47 -7.33
CA ARG A 241 13.48 -18.42 -6.83
C ARG A 241 14.79 -18.39 -7.63
N THR A 242 14.71 -18.26 -8.95
CA THR A 242 15.90 -18.19 -9.81
C THR A 242 16.74 -16.96 -9.45
N TRP A 243 16.13 -15.77 -9.44
CA TRP A 243 16.84 -14.53 -9.18
C TRP A 243 17.35 -14.40 -7.72
N THR A 244 16.56 -14.83 -6.74
CA THR A 244 17.00 -14.75 -5.32
C THR A 244 17.99 -15.83 -4.91
N LYS A 245 18.10 -16.93 -5.69
CA LYS A 245 19.10 -17.98 -5.45
C LYS A 245 20.45 -17.64 -6.10
N ASN A 246 20.41 -17.09 -7.31
CA ASN A 246 21.58 -16.74 -8.10
C ASN A 246 21.42 -15.30 -8.63
N PRO A 247 21.53 -14.29 -7.75
CA PRO A 247 21.46 -12.90 -8.17
C PRO A 247 22.68 -12.53 -9.04
N PRO A 248 22.58 -11.50 -9.89
CA PRO A 248 23.77 -10.82 -10.43
C PRO A 248 24.70 -10.35 -9.31
N GLU A 249 26.00 -10.24 -9.59
CA GLU A 249 27.02 -9.91 -8.56
C GLU A 249 26.76 -8.58 -7.87
N ASN A 250 26.19 -7.61 -8.60
CA ASN A 250 25.83 -6.29 -8.11
C ASN A 250 24.37 -6.17 -7.62
N VAL A 251 23.70 -7.29 -7.29
CA VAL A 251 22.32 -7.28 -6.74
C VAL A 251 22.29 -7.87 -5.34
N THR A 252 21.83 -7.08 -4.38
CA THR A 252 21.58 -7.49 -3.01
C THR A 252 20.08 -7.58 -2.72
N PHE A 253 19.59 -8.78 -2.37
CA PHE A 253 18.25 -8.99 -1.80
C PHE A 253 18.37 -9.01 -0.28
N THR A 254 17.97 -7.93 0.38
CA THR A 254 18.19 -7.74 1.83
C THR A 254 17.26 -8.60 2.70
N GLY A 255 16.09 -9.00 2.17
CA GLY A 255 15.00 -9.46 2.99
C GLY A 255 14.30 -8.31 3.72
N TRP A 256 13.52 -8.63 4.75
CA TRP A 256 12.88 -7.64 5.60
C TRP A 256 13.91 -6.85 6.39
N ILE A 257 13.71 -5.55 6.50
CA ILE A 257 14.45 -4.67 7.41
C ILE A 257 13.45 -4.05 8.40
N ASP A 258 13.86 -3.94 9.67
CA ASP A 258 12.95 -3.48 10.72
C ASP A 258 12.63 -1.98 10.63
N ASP A 259 13.58 -1.16 10.18
CA ASP A 259 13.38 0.26 9.94
C ASP A 259 13.46 0.58 8.45
N LYS A 260 12.30 0.85 7.85
CA LYS A 260 12.20 1.17 6.42
C LYS A 260 13.02 2.38 5.99
N ARG A 261 13.31 3.32 6.93
CA ARG A 261 14.17 4.50 6.65
C ARG A 261 15.53 4.09 6.12
N GLY A 262 16.04 2.96 6.58
CA GLY A 262 17.32 2.42 6.10
C GLY A 262 17.34 2.14 4.60
N ALA A 263 16.24 1.62 4.03
CA ALA A 263 16.13 1.38 2.59
C ALA A 263 16.19 2.68 1.79
N PHE A 264 15.40 3.67 2.20
CA PHE A 264 15.36 4.97 1.54
C PHE A 264 16.65 5.77 1.73
N ALA A 265 17.35 5.59 2.86
CA ALA A 265 18.65 6.21 3.09
C ALA A 265 19.76 5.63 2.20
N ALA A 266 19.81 4.31 2.08
CA ALA A 266 20.87 3.62 1.34
C ALA A 266 20.80 3.90 -0.16
N GLY A 267 19.60 3.99 -0.74
CA GLY A 267 19.41 4.17 -2.16
C GLY A 267 19.53 5.61 -2.66
N ASP A 268 19.94 5.76 -3.91
CA ASP A 268 20.02 7.04 -4.62
C ASP A 268 18.89 7.22 -5.65
N VAL A 269 18.53 6.14 -6.34
CA VAL A 269 17.47 6.11 -7.36
C VAL A 269 16.52 4.98 -7.07
N PHE A 270 15.26 5.32 -6.82
CA PHE A 270 14.20 4.34 -6.65
C PHE A 270 13.75 3.81 -8.01
N CYS A 271 13.92 2.52 -8.26
CA CYS A 271 13.55 1.87 -9.51
C CYS A 271 12.42 0.86 -9.26
N PHE A 272 11.25 1.13 -9.79
CA PHE A 272 10.07 0.31 -9.56
C PHE A 272 9.44 -0.18 -10.87
N PRO A 273 10.01 -1.22 -11.49
CA PRO A 273 9.59 -1.72 -12.79
C PRO A 273 8.36 -2.66 -12.69
N THR A 274 7.45 -2.37 -11.76
CA THR A 274 6.24 -3.15 -11.53
C THR A 274 5.34 -3.19 -12.77
N LYS A 275 4.68 -4.31 -13.00
CA LYS A 275 3.78 -4.51 -14.15
C LYS A 275 2.33 -4.13 -13.82
N VAL A 276 1.93 -4.32 -12.56
CA VAL A 276 0.58 -4.07 -12.06
C VAL A 276 0.67 -3.53 -10.63
N GLU A 277 -0.06 -2.46 -10.37
CA GLU A 277 -0.24 -1.85 -9.05
C GLU A 277 -1.65 -1.32 -8.88
N ASN A 278 -2.07 -1.18 -7.63
CA ASN A 278 -3.27 -0.45 -7.27
C ASN A 278 -2.97 1.02 -6.91
N GLN A 279 -1.74 1.31 -6.39
CA GLN A 279 -1.20 2.65 -6.17
C GLN A 279 0.33 2.64 -6.04
N GLY A 280 0.90 1.79 -5.14
CA GLY A 280 2.32 1.73 -4.88
C GLY A 280 2.77 2.64 -3.72
N ILE A 281 2.45 2.29 -2.47
CA ILE A 281 2.83 3.06 -1.26
C ILE A 281 4.33 3.35 -1.23
N SER A 282 5.17 2.35 -1.57
CA SER A 282 6.63 2.52 -1.57
C SER A 282 7.15 3.56 -2.58
N VAL A 283 6.37 3.88 -3.62
CA VAL A 283 6.69 4.99 -4.54
C VAL A 283 6.51 6.32 -3.80
N LEU A 284 5.38 6.50 -3.12
CA LEU A 284 5.13 7.71 -2.32
C LEU A 284 6.15 7.86 -1.19
N GLU A 285 6.57 6.76 -0.56
CA GLU A 285 7.62 6.77 0.47
C GLU A 285 8.99 7.19 -0.10
N ALA A 286 9.34 6.70 -1.29
CA ALA A 286 10.57 7.11 -1.97
C ALA A 286 10.53 8.60 -2.35
N MET A 287 9.40 9.06 -2.86
CA MET A 287 9.14 10.46 -3.17
C MET A 287 9.20 11.35 -1.92
N ALA A 288 8.63 10.90 -0.80
CA ALA A 288 8.72 11.58 0.49
C ALA A 288 10.16 11.71 1.01
N CYS A 289 11.06 10.82 0.60
CA CYS A 289 12.50 10.87 0.89
C CYS A 289 13.31 11.56 -0.23
N GLU A 290 12.68 12.37 -1.07
CA GLU A 290 13.33 13.13 -2.16
C GLU A 290 14.17 12.26 -3.11
N LYS A 291 13.74 11.01 -3.35
CA LYS A 291 14.43 10.14 -4.29
C LYS A 291 13.99 10.42 -5.72
N ALA A 292 14.94 10.45 -6.64
CA ALA A 292 14.60 10.33 -8.05
C ALA A 292 13.97 8.96 -8.30
N VAL A 293 12.81 8.95 -8.96
CA VAL A 293 11.97 7.77 -9.11
C VAL A 293 11.90 7.38 -10.59
N VAL A 294 12.20 6.11 -10.88
CA VAL A 294 12.07 5.53 -12.24
C VAL A 294 11.02 4.44 -12.18
N LEU A 295 9.94 4.63 -12.90
CA LEU A 295 8.75 3.78 -12.87
C LEU A 295 8.51 3.10 -14.21
N ARG A 296 7.80 1.97 -14.18
CA ARG A 296 7.19 1.48 -15.41
C ARG A 296 6.02 2.39 -15.78
N ASP A 297 5.92 2.69 -17.06
CA ASP A 297 4.77 3.39 -17.64
C ASP A 297 3.56 2.44 -17.63
N ILE A 298 2.69 2.61 -16.62
CA ILE A 298 1.46 1.84 -16.42
C ILE A 298 0.31 2.77 -16.02
N PRO A 299 -0.94 2.42 -16.35
CA PRO A 299 -2.08 3.34 -16.24
C PRO A 299 -2.32 3.92 -14.83
N VAL A 300 -2.00 3.18 -13.75
CA VAL A 300 -2.16 3.72 -12.40
C VAL A 300 -1.18 4.88 -12.12
N PHE A 301 0.02 4.83 -12.68
CA PHE A 301 1.02 5.88 -12.45
C PHE A 301 0.80 7.12 -13.33
N GLU A 302 -0.04 7.03 -14.37
CA GLU A 302 -0.49 8.21 -15.12
C GLU A 302 -1.37 9.14 -14.28
N GLU A 303 -2.09 8.57 -13.31
CA GLU A 303 -2.98 9.32 -12.42
C GLU A 303 -2.22 10.14 -11.36
N PHE A 304 -1.10 9.59 -10.86
CA PHE A 304 -0.39 10.14 -9.71
C PHE A 304 0.85 10.95 -10.08
N TYR A 305 1.52 10.61 -11.20
CA TYR A 305 2.88 11.09 -11.48
C TYR A 305 3.03 11.59 -12.89
N THR A 306 3.89 12.60 -13.08
CA THR A 306 4.15 13.23 -14.37
C THR A 306 5.57 12.96 -14.83
N ASP A 307 5.70 12.28 -15.98
CA ASP A 307 7.01 11.98 -16.57
C ASP A 307 7.85 13.23 -16.81
N GLY A 308 9.14 13.15 -16.44
CA GLY A 308 10.11 14.26 -16.56
C GLY A 308 9.92 15.37 -15.54
N VAL A 309 8.89 15.34 -14.69
CA VAL A 309 8.60 16.33 -13.65
C VAL A 309 8.94 15.79 -12.26
N ASP A 310 8.27 14.74 -11.80
CA ASP A 310 8.41 14.13 -10.48
C ASP A 310 8.91 12.69 -10.55
N CYS A 311 8.97 12.10 -11.74
CA CYS A 311 9.52 10.77 -11.99
C CYS A 311 10.04 10.67 -13.43
N LEU A 312 10.66 9.54 -13.77
CA LEU A 312 10.90 9.11 -15.16
C LEU A 312 10.09 7.83 -15.41
N LYS A 313 9.27 7.83 -16.47
CA LYS A 313 8.46 6.66 -16.86
C LYS A 313 9.10 5.92 -18.01
N CYS A 314 9.15 4.59 -17.92
CA CYS A 314 9.83 3.72 -18.86
C CYS A 314 8.95 2.52 -19.23
N SER A 315 8.84 2.19 -20.51
CA SER A 315 8.08 1.06 -21.02
C SER A 315 8.97 -0.17 -21.30
N THR A 316 10.22 0.07 -21.70
CA THR A 316 11.18 -0.97 -22.12
C THR A 316 12.39 -1.04 -21.21
N LEU A 317 13.11 -2.18 -21.24
CA LEU A 317 14.35 -2.37 -20.48
C LEU A 317 15.42 -1.32 -20.89
N SER A 318 15.50 -0.97 -22.17
CA SER A 318 16.44 0.04 -22.68
C SER A 318 16.11 1.42 -22.08
N GLU A 319 14.85 1.84 -22.08
CA GLU A 319 14.46 3.11 -21.48
C GLU A 319 14.78 3.19 -20.01
N PHE A 320 14.55 2.10 -19.24
CA PHE A 320 14.96 2.02 -17.84
C PHE A 320 16.48 2.21 -17.69
N ARG A 321 17.28 1.50 -18.50
CA ARG A 321 18.74 1.64 -18.46
C ARG A 321 19.16 3.08 -18.78
N ASP A 322 18.65 3.63 -19.87
CA ASP A 322 19.01 4.98 -20.33
C ASP A 322 18.60 6.05 -19.29
N ALA A 323 17.46 5.85 -18.59
CA ALA A 323 17.03 6.68 -17.48
C ALA A 323 17.98 6.59 -16.27
N LEU A 324 18.43 5.40 -15.91
CA LEU A 324 19.39 5.21 -14.80
C LEU A 324 20.76 5.82 -15.13
N GLU A 325 21.28 5.61 -16.33
CA GLU A 325 22.53 6.23 -16.82
C GLU A 325 22.43 7.75 -16.81
N ARG A 326 21.33 8.31 -17.32
CA ARG A 326 21.07 9.75 -17.29
C ARG A 326 21.04 10.32 -15.88
N LEU A 327 20.43 9.61 -14.92
CA LEU A 327 20.40 10.02 -13.52
C LEU A 327 21.77 9.87 -12.82
N ALA A 328 22.64 8.95 -13.26
CA ALA A 328 23.99 8.83 -12.79
C ALA A 328 24.86 10.01 -13.26
N ASP A 329 24.75 10.36 -14.54
CA ASP A 329 25.54 11.40 -15.18
C ASP A 329 25.09 12.83 -14.82
N ASP A 330 23.81 13.02 -14.41
CA ASP A 330 23.26 14.31 -14.05
C ASP A 330 22.70 14.37 -12.61
N PRO A 331 23.57 14.62 -11.60
CA PRO A 331 23.15 14.77 -10.20
C PRO A 331 22.17 15.95 -9.97
N ALA A 332 22.20 16.96 -10.85
CA ALA A 332 21.29 18.10 -10.74
C ALA A 332 19.85 17.70 -11.18
N LEU A 333 19.74 16.90 -12.24
CA LEU A 333 18.48 16.31 -12.65
C LEU A 333 17.93 15.40 -11.54
N ARG A 334 18.78 14.53 -10.98
CA ARG A 334 18.39 13.61 -9.89
C ARG A 334 17.81 14.35 -8.69
N ARG A 335 18.48 15.43 -8.25
CA ARG A 335 17.99 16.28 -7.16
C ARG A 335 16.69 16.99 -7.52
N ARG A 336 16.59 17.62 -8.70
CA ARG A 336 15.37 18.32 -9.13
C ARG A 336 14.15 17.40 -9.21
N LEU A 337 14.31 16.18 -9.71
CA LEU A 337 13.23 15.18 -9.71
C LEU A 337 12.84 14.77 -8.29
N GLY A 338 13.82 14.61 -7.38
CA GLY A 338 13.56 14.29 -5.98
C GLY A 338 12.79 15.40 -5.25
N GLU A 339 13.17 16.66 -5.44
CA GLU A 339 12.46 17.82 -4.89
C GLU A 339 10.99 17.85 -5.35
N ARG A 340 10.74 17.64 -6.65
CA ARG A 340 9.37 17.58 -7.20
C ARG A 340 8.60 16.34 -6.72
N ALA A 341 9.27 15.21 -6.61
CA ALA A 341 8.69 14.00 -6.04
C ALA A 341 8.21 14.23 -4.60
N ARG A 342 8.97 14.98 -3.79
CA ARG A 342 8.56 15.35 -2.42
C ARG A 342 7.28 16.18 -2.40
N GLU A 343 7.15 17.18 -3.28
CA GLU A 343 5.92 17.98 -3.41
C GLU A 343 4.70 17.07 -3.71
N THR A 344 4.85 16.14 -4.65
CA THR A 344 3.80 15.14 -4.97
C THR A 344 3.45 14.26 -3.76
N ALA A 345 4.44 13.80 -2.99
CA ALA A 345 4.17 12.99 -1.80
C ALA A 345 3.40 13.77 -0.73
N GLU A 346 3.66 15.07 -0.56
CA GLU A 346 2.96 15.93 0.40
C GLU A 346 1.46 16.09 0.10
N GLU A 347 1.06 16.02 -1.16
CA GLU A 347 -0.36 16.01 -1.56
C GLU A 347 -1.10 14.74 -1.10
N HIS A 348 -0.34 13.67 -0.83
CA HIS A 348 -0.86 12.36 -0.41
C HIS A 348 -0.57 12.04 1.07
N ARG A 349 -0.34 13.05 1.92
CA ARG A 349 -0.11 12.86 3.35
C ARG A 349 -1.33 12.28 4.06
N LEU A 350 -1.11 11.62 5.20
CA LEU A 350 -2.18 10.89 5.91
C LEU A 350 -3.31 11.79 6.41
N GLU A 351 -3.06 13.06 6.67
CA GLU A 351 -4.07 14.03 7.10
C GLU A 351 -5.19 14.15 6.06
N VAL A 352 -4.84 14.21 4.76
CA VAL A 352 -5.82 14.22 3.65
C VAL A 352 -6.63 12.91 3.60
N VAL A 353 -5.98 11.78 3.85
CA VAL A 353 -6.66 10.47 3.93
C VAL A 353 -7.65 10.43 5.08
N GLY A 354 -7.27 10.95 6.26
CA GLY A 354 -8.09 10.99 7.46
C GLY A 354 -9.37 11.83 7.27
N GLU A 355 -9.24 13.04 6.74
CA GLU A 355 -10.36 13.90 6.40
C GLU A 355 -11.36 13.17 5.48
N ARG A 356 -10.84 12.50 4.45
CA ARG A 356 -11.65 11.78 3.47
C ARG A 356 -12.35 10.57 4.08
N LEU A 357 -11.70 9.82 4.96
CA LEU A 357 -12.30 8.72 5.70
C LEU A 357 -13.41 9.20 6.64
N HIS A 358 -13.20 10.32 7.35
CA HIS A 358 -14.23 10.94 8.19
C HIS A 358 -15.48 11.32 7.38
N GLU A 359 -15.32 11.94 6.21
CA GLU A 359 -16.45 12.26 5.32
C GLU A 359 -17.22 10.99 4.91
N VAL A 360 -16.50 9.94 4.53
CA VAL A 360 -17.10 8.66 4.15
C VAL A 360 -17.91 8.07 5.29
N TYR A 361 -17.34 7.98 6.50
CA TYR A 361 -18.02 7.38 7.65
C TYR A 361 -19.29 8.16 8.05
N ARG A 362 -19.22 9.49 8.08
CA ARG A 362 -20.39 10.35 8.36
C ARG A 362 -21.50 10.13 7.32
N ARG A 363 -21.14 10.10 6.05
CA ARG A 363 -22.10 9.94 4.96
C ARG A 363 -22.76 8.57 4.93
N VAL A 364 -22.04 7.47 5.16
CA VAL A 364 -22.64 6.12 5.19
C VAL A 364 -23.52 5.94 6.44
N ARG A 365 -23.13 6.51 7.59
CA ARG A 365 -23.93 6.52 8.83
C ARG A 365 -25.26 7.27 8.63
N ALA A 366 -25.24 8.41 7.94
CA ALA A 366 -26.42 9.22 7.73
C ALA A 366 -27.49 8.59 6.81
N LYS A 367 -27.11 7.55 6.05
CA LYS A 367 -28.03 6.82 5.16
C LYS A 367 -28.77 5.66 5.86
N THR A 368 -28.36 5.34 7.10
CA THR A 368 -28.90 4.24 7.91
C THR A 368 -29.77 4.76 9.02
#